data_670f7bb3aa979e325eb6594503ec2f70
#
_entry.id   670f7bb3aa979e325eb6594503ec2f70
#
_cell.length_a   1.000
_cell.length_b   1.000
_cell.length_c   1.000
_cell.angle_alpha   90.00
_cell.angle_beta   90.00
_cell.angle_gamma   90.00
#
_symmetry.space_group_name_H-M   'P 1'
#
loop_
_entity.id
_entity.type
_entity.pdbx_description
1 polymer ?
#
loop_
_entity_poly.entity_id
_entity_poly.type
_entity_poly.pdbx_seq_one_letter_code
_entity_poly.pdbx_strand_id
1 'polypeptide(L)' 'KDKLFNIRTIIADAKAKTFEPLFTTLFEEIDDWGKGHVGPLLIILADYQAKDIHVVNKELNIAAMFVQILSEIA' A
#
# COMPACT_ATOMS: atom_id res chain seq x y z
N LYS A 1 -9.64 -7.21 10.38
CA LYS A 1 -8.69 -7.86 11.27
C LYS A 1 -7.60 -8.57 10.50
N ASP A 2 -8.00 -9.48 9.63
CA ASP A 2 -7.04 -10.18 8.79
C ASP A 2 -6.34 -9.22 7.82
N LYS A 3 -7.06 -8.22 7.33
CA LYS A 3 -6.49 -7.21 6.45
C LYS A 3 -5.39 -6.42 7.14
N LEU A 4 -5.62 -6.03 8.39
CA LEU A 4 -4.62 -5.29 9.14
C LEU A 4 -3.37 -6.13 9.39
N PHE A 5 -3.56 -7.40 9.74
CA PHE A 5 -2.44 -8.31 9.95
C PHE A 5 -1.61 -8.48 8.68
N ASN A 6 -2.29 -8.66 7.54
CA ASN A 6 -1.61 -8.83 6.27
C ASN A 6 -0.82 -7.58 5.87
N ILE A 7 -1.38 -6.41 6.12
CA ILE A 7 -0.71 -5.16 5.83
C ILE A 7 0.57 -5.01 6.65
N ARG A 8 0.52 -5.35 7.92
CA ARG A 8 1.71 -5.31 8.78
C ARG A 8 2.79 -6.28 8.30
N THR A 9 2.38 -7.45 7.85
CA THR A 9 3.30 -8.44 7.31
C THR A 9 3.98 -7.92 6.04
N ILE A 10 3.22 -7.27 5.16
CA ILE A 10 3.74 -6.69 3.94
C ILE A 10 4.76 -5.60 4.25
N ILE A 11 4.45 -4.72 5.20
CA ILE A 11 5.36 -3.65 5.59
C ILE A 11 6.66 -4.23 6.17
N ALA A 12 6.54 -5.22 7.04
CA ALA A 12 7.70 -5.85 7.66
C ALA A 12 8.60 -6.50 6.61
N ASP A 13 7.99 -7.15 5.62
CA ASP A 13 8.74 -7.78 4.53
C ASP A 13 9.42 -6.72 3.66
N ALA A 14 8.74 -5.62 3.39
CA ALA A 14 9.28 -4.55 2.57
C ALA A 14 10.47 -3.85 3.23
N LYS A 15 10.51 -3.80 4.56
CA LYS A 15 11.65 -3.20 5.27
C LYS A 15 12.96 -3.92 4.99
N ALA A 16 12.90 -5.21 4.75
CA ALA A 16 14.10 -6.01 4.47
C ALA A 16 14.57 -5.85 3.03
N LYS A 17 13.78 -5.18 2.19
CA LYS A 17 14.05 -5.00 0.77
C LYS A 17 13.81 -3.54 0.40
N THR A 18 13.39 -3.28 -0.82
CA THR A 18 12.97 -1.94 -1.23
C THR A 18 11.45 -1.89 -1.24
N PHE A 19 10.88 -0.68 -1.15
CA PHE A 19 9.43 -0.52 -1.21
C PHE A 19 8.88 -0.56 -2.64
N GLU A 20 9.75 -0.49 -3.63
CA GLU A 20 9.31 -0.48 -5.02
C GLU A 20 8.53 -1.75 -5.41
N PRO A 21 9.01 -2.97 -5.08
CA PRO A 21 8.21 -4.17 -5.33
C PRO A 21 6.90 -4.22 -4.57
N LEU A 22 6.80 -3.48 -3.46
CA LEU A 22 5.56 -3.43 -2.69
C LEU A 22 4.41 -2.86 -3.52
N PHE A 23 4.66 -1.76 -4.25
CA PHE A 23 3.62 -1.17 -5.10
C PHE A 23 3.16 -2.13 -6.17
N THR A 24 4.11 -2.83 -6.79
CA THR A 24 3.79 -3.82 -7.82
C THR A 24 2.94 -4.95 -7.26
N THR A 25 3.33 -5.48 -6.09
CA THR A 25 2.59 -6.56 -5.45
C THR A 25 1.18 -6.13 -5.09
N LEU A 26 1.04 -4.94 -4.51
CA LEU A 26 -0.28 -4.43 -4.15
C LEU A 26 -1.17 -4.27 -5.37
N PHE A 27 -0.61 -3.77 -6.46
CA PHE A 27 -1.36 -3.59 -7.69
C PHE A 27 -1.80 -4.93 -8.29
N GLU A 28 -0.89 -5.90 -8.33
CA GLU A 28 -1.19 -7.20 -8.92
C GLU A 28 -2.27 -7.96 -8.17
N GLU A 29 -2.36 -7.75 -6.85
CA GLU A 29 -3.31 -8.46 -6.01
C GLU A 29 -4.50 -7.61 -5.57
N ILE A 30 -4.67 -6.44 -6.20
CA ILE A 30 -5.70 -5.49 -5.77
C ILE A 30 -7.11 -6.07 -5.87
N ASP A 31 -7.35 -6.99 -6.79
CA ASP A 31 -8.67 -7.62 -6.93
C ASP A 31 -9.02 -8.48 -5.73
N ASP A 32 -8.01 -8.99 -5.04
CA ASP A 32 -8.23 -9.80 -3.84
C ASP A 32 -8.44 -8.94 -2.60
N TRP A 33 -7.46 -8.07 -2.29
CA TRP A 33 -7.52 -7.33 -1.04
C TRP A 33 -8.40 -6.09 -1.12
N GLY A 34 -8.62 -5.56 -2.31
CA GLY A 34 -9.40 -4.35 -2.53
C GLY A 34 -10.74 -4.60 -3.20
N LYS A 35 -11.28 -5.79 -3.10
CA LYS A 35 -12.53 -6.16 -3.77
C LYS A 35 -13.65 -5.16 -3.48
N GLY A 36 -14.25 -4.63 -4.53
CA GLY A 36 -15.30 -3.64 -4.41
C GLY A 36 -14.81 -2.20 -4.32
N HIS A 37 -13.50 -1.99 -4.21
CA HIS A 37 -12.90 -0.67 -4.05
C HIS A 37 -11.74 -0.43 -4.99
N VAL A 38 -11.64 -1.21 -6.07
CA VAL A 38 -10.47 -1.20 -6.95
C VAL A 38 -10.18 0.20 -7.51
N GLY A 39 -11.24 0.90 -7.98
CA GLY A 39 -11.04 2.23 -8.56
C GLY A 39 -10.36 3.22 -7.62
N PRO A 40 -10.96 3.49 -6.45
CA PRO A 40 -10.35 4.39 -5.46
C PRO A 40 -8.97 3.92 -5.01
N LEU A 41 -8.77 2.62 -4.85
CA LEU A 41 -7.49 2.09 -4.41
C LEU A 41 -6.39 2.28 -5.44
N LEU A 42 -6.72 2.16 -6.72
CA LEU A 42 -5.76 2.43 -7.79
C LEU A 42 -5.26 3.87 -7.72
N ILE A 43 -6.17 4.80 -7.45
CA ILE A 43 -5.81 6.21 -7.33
C ILE A 43 -4.85 6.40 -6.14
N ILE A 44 -5.15 5.77 -5.02
CA ILE A 44 -4.29 5.84 -3.84
C ILE A 44 -2.90 5.29 -4.14
N LEU A 45 -2.83 4.12 -4.75
CA LEU A 45 -1.54 3.50 -5.08
C LEU A 45 -0.73 4.37 -6.03
N ALA A 46 -1.36 4.90 -7.08
CA ALA A 46 -0.68 5.73 -8.04
C ALA A 46 -0.14 7.00 -7.40
N ASP A 47 -0.94 7.63 -6.53
CA ASP A 47 -0.54 8.86 -5.86
C ASP A 47 0.67 8.63 -4.96
N TYR A 48 0.64 7.59 -4.15
CA TYR A 48 1.74 7.31 -3.23
C TYR A 48 2.98 6.80 -3.94
N GLN A 49 2.82 6.07 -5.02
CA GLN A 49 3.96 5.64 -5.83
C GLN A 49 4.68 6.85 -6.42
N ALA A 50 3.93 7.82 -6.90
CA ALA A 50 4.51 9.05 -7.44
C ALA A 50 5.25 9.82 -6.35
N LYS A 51 4.69 9.88 -5.14
CA LYS A 51 5.31 10.56 -4.01
C LYS A 51 6.56 9.85 -3.52
N ASP A 52 6.63 8.54 -3.67
CA ASP A 52 7.74 7.75 -3.14
C ASP A 52 9.10 8.23 -3.64
N ILE A 53 9.14 8.74 -4.86
CA ILE A 53 10.37 9.23 -5.46
C ILE A 53 10.91 10.46 -4.72
N HIS A 54 10.02 11.25 -4.14
CA HIS A 54 10.36 12.54 -3.55
C HIS A 54 10.42 12.54 -2.03
N VAL A 55 9.93 11.49 -1.36
CA VAL A 55 9.88 11.48 0.09
C VAL A 55 11.22 11.03 0.66
N VAL A 56 11.59 11.65 1.78
CA VAL A 56 12.80 11.27 2.51
C VAL A 56 12.59 9.97 3.28
N ASN A 57 11.48 9.89 3.98
CA ASN A 57 11.15 8.71 4.78
C ASN A 57 10.12 7.87 4.04
N LYS A 58 10.61 6.87 3.31
CA LYS A 58 9.75 6.01 2.52
C LYS A 58 8.84 5.14 3.38
N GLU A 59 9.31 4.73 4.54
CA GLU A 59 8.49 3.95 5.45
C GLU A 59 7.28 4.74 5.94
N LEU A 60 7.48 6.01 6.26
CA LEU A 60 6.39 6.88 6.68
C LEU A 60 5.37 7.06 5.55
N ASN A 61 5.85 7.24 4.33
CA ASN A 61 4.97 7.37 3.16
C ASN A 61 4.11 6.12 2.98
N ILE A 62 4.71 4.95 3.10
CA ILE A 62 4.00 3.68 2.97
C ILE A 62 2.98 3.51 4.09
N ALA A 63 3.35 3.86 5.32
CA ALA A 63 2.43 3.78 6.45
C ALA A 63 1.21 4.67 6.24
N ALA A 64 1.43 5.89 5.76
CA ALA A 64 0.33 6.81 5.46
C ALA A 64 -0.56 6.25 4.36
N MET A 65 0.04 5.63 3.35
CA MET A 65 -0.73 4.99 2.28
C MET A 65 -1.65 3.92 2.83
N PHE A 66 -1.15 3.07 3.73
CA PHE A 66 -1.98 2.01 4.29
C PHE A 66 -3.10 2.56 5.17
N VAL A 67 -2.86 3.65 5.88
CA VAL A 67 -3.94 4.30 6.63
C VAL A 67 -5.04 4.74 5.68
N GLN A 68 -4.68 5.32 4.55
CA GLN A 68 -5.66 5.77 3.58
C GLN A 68 -6.39 4.60 2.93
N ILE A 69 -5.68 3.52 2.63
CA ILE A 69 -6.29 2.30 2.10
C ILE A 69 -7.31 1.75 3.08
N LEU A 70 -6.94 1.65 4.36
CA LEU A 70 -7.85 1.14 5.38
C LEU A 70 -9.08 2.01 5.51
N SER A 71 -8.93 3.33 5.42
CA SER A 71 -10.07 4.26 5.42
C SER A 71 -11.01 3.99 4.27
N GLU A 72 -10.46 3.65 3.11
CA GLU A 72 -11.27 3.42 1.93
C GLU A 72 -12.08 2.12 2.03
N ILE A 73 -11.49 1.05 2.54
CA ILE A 73 -12.13 -0.26 2.55
C ILE A 73 -12.85 -0.58 3.87
N ALA A 74 -12.68 0.25 4.88
CA ALA A 74 -13.40 0.09 6.13
C ALA A 74 -14.78 0.77 6.01
#